data_681ea725f9f47d4eb831a2f7d2cf10e0
#
_entry.id   681ea725f9f47d4eb831a2f7d2cf10e0
#
_cell.length_a   1.000
_cell.length_b   1.000
_cell.length_c   1.000
_cell.angle_alpha   90.00
_cell.angle_beta   90.00
_cell.angle_gamma   90.00
#
_symmetry.space_group_name_H-M   'P 1'
#
loop_
_entity.id
_entity.type
_entity.pdbx_description
1 polymer ?
#
loop_
_entity_poly.entity_id
_entity_poly.type
_entity_poly.pdbx_seq_one_letter_code
_entity_poly.pdbx_strand_id
1 'polypeptide(L)'
;MIQEAINRYLLKTKQNCLSPKAVLFDMDGVLYDSMRFHARAWHETAMNHHLQAVEEDFYMYEGRTGDSTINELYQRTFQRDATEKEKKEIYEEKATFFNRYNDGKAMNGAADVLAAVKNAGLQTLVVTGSGQHSLINKLEHTYPGYFTREKMVTAFDVKYGKPHPEPYLMGLQKAGVRANEAFVVENAPMGVEAGVAAGIFTIAVNTGPLPDKVLLDAGADLLYPDMTSLAKDWNNIMECIKKSGN
;
A
#
# COMPACT_ATOMS: atom_id res chain seq x y z
N MET A 1 -4.19 -19.29 -14.06
CA MET A 1 -3.80 -17.91 -13.62
C MET A 1 -3.55 -17.85 -12.10
N ILE A 2 -4.55 -17.99 -11.20
CA ILE A 2 -4.32 -17.94 -9.72
C ILE A 2 -3.42 -19.09 -9.26
N GLN A 3 -3.70 -20.33 -9.65
CA GLN A 3 -2.89 -21.49 -9.28
C GLN A 3 -1.42 -21.35 -9.70
N GLU A 4 -1.18 -20.82 -10.88
CA GLU A 4 0.17 -20.56 -11.39
C GLU A 4 0.89 -19.46 -10.55
N ALA A 5 0.17 -18.42 -10.14
CA ALA A 5 0.71 -17.39 -9.26
C ALA A 5 1.12 -17.98 -7.90
N ILE A 6 0.25 -18.82 -7.30
CA ILE A 6 0.57 -19.52 -6.05
C ILE A 6 1.82 -20.40 -6.24
N ASN A 7 1.89 -21.17 -7.31
CA ASN A 7 3.04 -22.03 -7.56
C ASN A 7 4.34 -21.23 -7.76
N ARG A 8 4.30 -20.11 -8.49
CA ARG A 8 5.47 -19.21 -8.64
C ARG A 8 5.93 -18.65 -7.31
N TYR A 9 4.98 -18.17 -6.47
CA TYR A 9 5.27 -17.67 -5.14
C TYR A 9 5.95 -18.73 -4.27
N LEU A 10 5.40 -19.95 -4.20
CA LEU A 10 5.97 -21.04 -3.39
C LEU A 10 7.39 -21.41 -3.83
N LEU A 11 7.63 -21.47 -5.14
CA LEU A 11 8.96 -21.73 -5.70
C LEU A 11 9.94 -20.59 -5.37
N LYS A 12 9.54 -19.34 -5.57
CA LYS A 12 10.36 -18.14 -5.31
C LYS A 12 10.75 -18.02 -3.84
N THR A 13 9.80 -18.26 -2.94
CA THR A 13 9.99 -18.11 -1.49
C THR A 13 10.48 -19.37 -0.78
N LYS A 14 10.55 -20.49 -1.51
CA LYS A 14 10.88 -21.82 -0.95
C LYS A 14 9.95 -22.22 0.19
N GLN A 15 8.69 -21.79 0.13
CA GLN A 15 7.65 -22.17 1.07
C GLN A 15 6.94 -23.46 0.60
N ASN A 16 6.53 -24.29 1.55
CA ASN A 16 5.82 -25.53 1.23
C ASN A 16 4.32 -25.33 1.00
N CYS A 17 3.75 -24.26 1.57
CA CYS A 17 2.34 -23.94 1.44
C CYS A 17 2.10 -22.44 1.61
N LEU A 18 0.96 -21.96 1.08
CA LEU A 18 0.38 -20.66 1.34
C LEU A 18 -0.88 -20.89 2.18
N SER A 19 -0.92 -20.38 3.41
CA SER A 19 -2.00 -20.63 4.36
C SER A 19 -2.40 -19.33 5.08
N PRO A 20 -3.07 -18.41 4.38
CA PRO A 20 -3.33 -17.05 4.86
C PRO A 20 -4.21 -17.04 6.12
N LYS A 21 -3.83 -16.19 7.06
CA LYS A 21 -4.53 -15.86 8.31
C LYS A 21 -4.75 -14.36 8.47
N ALA A 22 -4.04 -13.55 7.66
CA ALA A 22 -4.13 -12.10 7.67
C ALA A 22 -4.01 -11.50 6.27
N VAL A 23 -4.63 -10.33 6.09
CA VAL A 23 -4.45 -9.48 4.91
C VAL A 23 -3.96 -8.11 5.37
N LEU A 24 -2.84 -7.68 4.82
CA LEU A 24 -2.19 -6.40 5.07
C LEU A 24 -2.53 -5.47 3.89
N PHE A 25 -3.38 -4.49 4.15
CA PHE A 25 -3.85 -3.53 3.16
C PHE A 25 -2.98 -2.28 3.17
N ASP A 26 -2.56 -1.80 2.02
CA ASP A 26 -2.24 -0.38 1.91
C ASP A 26 -3.52 0.46 2.10
N MET A 27 -3.36 1.75 2.29
CA MET A 27 -4.47 2.65 2.60
C MET A 27 -4.86 3.52 1.40
N ASP A 28 -3.90 4.27 0.85
CA ASP A 28 -4.15 5.27 -0.17
C ASP A 28 -4.20 4.61 -1.56
N GLY A 29 -5.31 4.70 -2.27
CA GLY A 29 -5.54 3.98 -3.51
C GLY A 29 -6.06 2.53 -3.34
N VAL A 30 -6.11 2.01 -2.09
CA VAL A 30 -6.65 0.68 -1.77
C VAL A 30 -7.92 0.78 -0.92
N LEU A 31 -7.86 1.45 0.22
CA LEU A 31 -9.00 1.67 1.10
C LEU A 31 -9.68 3.02 0.85
N TYR A 32 -8.92 4.04 0.45
CA TYR A 32 -9.41 5.36 0.09
C TYR A 32 -9.04 5.74 -1.33
N ASP A 33 -9.95 6.42 -2.04
CA ASP A 33 -9.71 7.03 -3.36
C ASP A 33 -8.98 8.38 -3.19
N SER A 34 -7.77 8.33 -2.66
CA SER A 34 -7.00 9.49 -2.21
C SER A 34 -5.78 9.83 -3.07
N MET A 35 -5.31 8.91 -3.93
CA MET A 35 -4.05 9.09 -4.64
C MET A 35 -4.00 10.31 -5.57
N ARG A 36 -5.07 10.60 -6.30
CA ARG A 36 -5.17 11.82 -7.12
C ARG A 36 -4.96 13.11 -6.30
N PHE A 37 -5.40 13.12 -5.04
CA PHE A 37 -5.22 14.26 -4.14
C PHE A 37 -3.81 14.31 -3.56
N HIS A 38 -3.18 13.15 -3.31
CA HIS A 38 -1.77 13.08 -2.95
C HIS A 38 -0.87 13.57 -4.09
N ALA A 39 -1.08 13.08 -5.31
CA ALA A 39 -0.29 13.47 -6.48
C ALA A 39 -0.41 14.99 -6.74
N ARG A 40 -1.63 15.51 -6.75
CA ARG A 40 -1.88 16.96 -6.91
C ARG A 40 -1.22 17.78 -5.80
N ALA A 41 -1.38 17.40 -4.53
CA ALA A 41 -0.81 18.15 -3.40
C ALA A 41 0.72 18.15 -3.45
N TRP A 42 1.34 17.02 -3.74
CA TRP A 42 2.78 16.93 -3.92
C TRP A 42 3.28 17.77 -5.09
N HIS A 43 2.60 17.69 -6.25
CA HIS A 43 2.98 18.45 -7.43
C HIS A 43 2.91 19.96 -7.17
N GLU A 44 1.82 20.46 -6.58
CA GLU A 44 1.66 21.88 -6.25
C GLU A 44 2.73 22.34 -5.24
N THR A 45 3.01 21.55 -4.21
CA THR A 45 4.11 21.83 -3.26
C THR A 45 5.46 21.84 -3.96
N ALA A 46 5.75 20.85 -4.81
CA ALA A 46 7.01 20.81 -5.55
C ALA A 46 7.21 22.06 -6.42
N MET A 47 6.15 22.51 -7.10
CA MET A 47 6.20 23.73 -7.92
C MET A 47 6.48 24.98 -7.08
N ASN A 48 5.83 25.12 -5.89
CA ASN A 48 6.06 26.26 -4.99
C ASN A 48 7.50 26.33 -4.46
N HIS A 49 8.13 25.17 -4.27
CA HIS A 49 9.53 25.06 -3.82
C HIS A 49 10.54 24.92 -4.96
N HIS A 50 10.13 25.14 -6.21
CA HIS A 50 10.98 25.02 -7.42
C HIS A 50 11.69 23.67 -7.55
N LEU A 51 11.06 22.59 -7.07
CA LEU A 51 11.55 21.22 -7.17
C LEU A 51 11.17 20.62 -8.53
N GLN A 52 12.11 19.88 -9.13
CA GLN A 52 11.86 19.22 -10.42
C GLN A 52 11.00 17.97 -10.21
N ALA A 53 9.71 18.06 -10.59
CA ALA A 53 8.77 16.96 -10.53
C ALA A 53 7.67 17.15 -11.59
N VAL A 54 7.08 16.03 -12.01
CA VAL A 54 5.81 15.98 -12.74
C VAL A 54 4.79 15.23 -11.88
N GLU A 55 3.50 15.41 -12.14
CA GLU A 55 2.44 14.81 -11.31
C GLU A 55 2.52 13.27 -11.32
N GLU A 56 2.91 12.68 -12.44
CA GLU A 56 3.09 11.23 -12.61
C GLU A 56 4.15 10.63 -11.68
N ASP A 57 5.18 11.39 -11.31
CA ASP A 57 6.23 10.93 -10.38
C ASP A 57 5.61 10.48 -9.05
N PHE A 58 4.55 11.14 -8.59
CA PHE A 58 3.95 10.89 -7.28
C PHE A 58 3.12 9.61 -7.22
N TYR A 59 2.66 9.09 -8.36
CA TYR A 59 2.10 7.73 -8.44
C TYR A 59 3.20 6.66 -8.37
N MET A 60 4.39 6.95 -8.88
CA MET A 60 5.55 6.05 -8.74
C MET A 60 6.15 6.07 -7.33
N TYR A 61 6.08 7.21 -6.64
CA TYR A 61 6.61 7.39 -5.28
C TYR A 61 5.64 7.02 -4.18
N GLU A 62 4.43 6.58 -4.54
CA GLU A 62 3.43 6.16 -3.56
C GLU A 62 3.98 5.08 -2.64
N GLY A 63 3.61 5.18 -1.35
CA GLY A 63 4.10 4.28 -0.30
C GLY A 63 5.40 4.71 0.35
N ARG A 64 6.15 5.67 -0.22
CA ARG A 64 7.29 6.31 0.45
C ARG A 64 6.82 7.13 1.66
N THR A 65 7.71 7.30 2.64
CA THR A 65 7.54 8.34 3.65
C THR A 65 7.71 9.73 3.02
N GLY A 66 7.09 10.76 3.63
CA GLY A 66 7.24 12.14 3.17
C GLY A 66 8.70 12.58 3.07
N ASP A 67 9.51 12.23 4.08
CA ASP A 67 10.95 12.54 4.12
C ASP A 67 11.71 11.93 2.96
N SER A 68 11.40 10.68 2.62
CA SER A 68 12.02 9.98 1.49
C SER A 68 11.64 10.62 0.15
N THR A 69 10.38 11.02 -0.02
CA THR A 69 9.91 11.73 -1.23
C THR A 69 10.61 13.07 -1.37
N ILE A 70 10.69 13.85 -0.29
CA ILE A 70 11.34 15.17 -0.30
C ILE A 70 12.83 15.03 -0.63
N ASN A 71 13.54 14.07 -0.03
CA ASN A 71 14.94 13.83 -0.34
C ASN A 71 15.15 13.46 -1.81
N GLU A 72 14.30 12.62 -2.39
CA GLU A 72 14.35 12.28 -3.83
C GLU A 72 14.25 13.53 -4.72
N LEU A 73 13.30 14.43 -4.41
CA LEU A 73 13.12 15.68 -5.14
C LEU A 73 14.32 16.63 -4.97
N TYR A 74 14.90 16.69 -3.76
CA TYR A 74 16.08 17.51 -3.49
C TYR A 74 17.33 16.97 -4.18
N GLN A 75 17.53 15.66 -4.19
CA GLN A 75 18.63 15.04 -4.93
C GLN A 75 18.51 15.31 -6.43
N ARG A 76 17.30 15.18 -6.99
CA ARG A 76 17.04 15.48 -8.41
C ARG A 76 17.28 16.94 -8.75
N THR A 77 16.88 17.87 -7.87
CA THR A 77 16.91 19.32 -8.15
C THR A 77 18.22 19.97 -7.77
N PHE A 78 18.75 19.64 -6.58
CA PHE A 78 19.87 20.36 -5.96
C PHE A 78 21.09 19.46 -5.67
N GLN A 79 21.03 18.16 -6.00
CA GLN A 79 22.09 17.17 -5.77
C GLN A 79 22.53 17.08 -4.29
N ARG A 80 21.60 17.28 -3.38
CA ARG A 80 21.77 17.14 -1.93
C ARG A 80 20.50 16.65 -1.27
N ASP A 81 20.60 16.16 -0.04
CA ASP A 81 19.42 15.89 0.80
C ASP A 81 18.82 17.19 1.33
N ALA A 82 17.53 17.16 1.60
CA ALA A 82 16.83 18.21 2.31
C ALA A 82 17.24 18.22 3.79
N THR A 83 17.37 19.40 4.36
CA THR A 83 17.51 19.56 5.81
C THR A 83 16.23 19.22 6.53
N GLU A 84 16.29 18.90 7.82
CA GLU A 84 15.09 18.60 8.64
C GLU A 84 14.07 19.76 8.65
N LYS A 85 14.55 21.01 8.58
CA LYS A 85 13.69 22.19 8.47
C LYS A 85 12.94 22.20 7.12
N GLU A 86 13.64 21.98 6.01
CA GLU A 86 13.05 21.93 4.66
C GLU A 86 12.03 20.79 4.56
N LYS A 87 12.36 19.60 5.07
CA LYS A 87 11.42 18.45 5.11
C LYS A 87 10.14 18.81 5.83
N LYS A 88 10.27 19.42 7.01
CA LYS A 88 9.11 19.82 7.82
C LYS A 88 8.24 20.84 7.08
N GLU A 89 8.83 21.92 6.57
CA GLU A 89 8.10 22.99 5.87
C GLU A 89 7.37 22.45 4.62
N ILE A 90 8.04 21.65 3.80
CA ILE A 90 7.46 21.07 2.58
C ILE A 90 6.34 20.09 2.92
N TYR A 91 6.55 19.25 3.93
CA TYR A 91 5.53 18.27 4.30
C TYR A 91 4.28 18.92 4.91
N GLU A 92 4.44 19.98 5.72
CA GLU A 92 3.32 20.76 6.29
C GLU A 92 2.51 21.46 5.18
N GLU A 93 3.19 22.02 4.17
CA GLU A 93 2.51 22.63 3.03
C GLU A 93 1.75 21.57 2.19
N LYS A 94 2.40 20.46 1.87
CA LYS A 94 1.76 19.32 1.18
C LYS A 94 0.55 18.80 1.94
N ALA A 95 0.66 18.67 3.27
CA ALA A 95 -0.46 18.24 4.10
C ALA A 95 -1.63 19.24 4.06
N THR A 96 -1.33 20.54 4.02
CA THR A 96 -2.34 21.60 3.88
C THR A 96 -3.10 21.48 2.56
N PHE A 97 -2.39 21.29 1.44
CA PHE A 97 -3.02 21.09 0.13
C PHE A 97 -3.83 19.79 0.10
N PHE A 98 -3.26 18.70 0.59
CA PHE A 98 -3.96 17.42 0.65
C PHE A 98 -5.27 17.53 1.44
N ASN A 99 -5.26 18.14 2.61
CA ASN A 99 -6.47 18.32 3.43
C ASN A 99 -7.53 19.22 2.75
N ARG A 100 -7.10 20.15 1.89
CA ARG A 100 -8.01 20.99 1.08
C ARG A 100 -8.69 20.20 -0.02
N TYR A 101 -7.97 19.26 -0.66
CA TYR A 101 -8.46 18.55 -1.84
C TYR A 101 -9.16 17.25 -1.52
N ASN A 102 -8.70 16.54 -0.49
CA ASN A 102 -9.17 15.21 -0.16
C ASN A 102 -10.59 15.24 0.42
N ASP A 103 -11.49 14.53 -0.24
CA ASP A 103 -12.88 14.36 0.18
C ASP A 103 -13.08 13.19 1.16
N GLY A 104 -12.04 12.40 1.40
CA GLY A 104 -12.05 11.23 2.30
C GLY A 104 -12.93 10.09 1.81
N LYS A 105 -13.16 9.99 0.50
CA LYS A 105 -14.01 8.98 -0.11
C LYS A 105 -13.38 7.59 0.00
N ALA A 106 -14.20 6.62 0.44
CA ALA A 106 -13.82 5.21 0.43
C ALA A 106 -13.60 4.72 -1.02
N MET A 107 -12.64 3.81 -1.20
CA MET A 107 -12.41 3.16 -2.49
C MET A 107 -13.57 2.23 -2.83
N ASN A 108 -14.05 2.31 -4.08
CA ASN A 108 -15.09 1.41 -4.56
C ASN A 108 -14.62 -0.05 -4.47
N GLY A 109 -15.46 -0.92 -3.87
CA GLY A 109 -15.16 -2.34 -3.68
C GLY A 109 -14.31 -2.64 -2.44
N ALA A 110 -13.71 -1.66 -1.76
CA ALA A 110 -12.89 -1.92 -0.56
C ALA A 110 -13.69 -2.56 0.56
N ALA A 111 -14.91 -2.07 0.83
CA ALA A 111 -15.80 -2.67 1.84
C ALA A 111 -16.16 -4.13 1.50
N ASP A 112 -16.35 -4.45 0.21
CA ASP A 112 -16.67 -5.79 -0.23
C ASP A 112 -15.48 -6.75 -0.05
N VAL A 113 -14.25 -6.29 -0.36
CA VAL A 113 -13.02 -7.07 -0.09
C VAL A 113 -12.86 -7.31 1.41
N LEU A 114 -13.03 -6.28 2.24
CA LEU A 114 -12.94 -6.41 3.70
C LEU A 114 -13.96 -7.41 4.24
N ALA A 115 -15.21 -7.37 3.74
CA ALA A 115 -16.24 -8.32 4.10
C ALA A 115 -15.87 -9.75 3.68
N ALA A 116 -15.35 -9.95 2.47
CA ALA A 116 -14.90 -11.25 1.98
C ALA A 116 -13.74 -11.80 2.82
N VAL A 117 -12.76 -10.97 3.18
CA VAL A 117 -11.64 -11.32 4.06
C VAL A 117 -12.12 -11.74 5.44
N LYS A 118 -13.03 -10.99 6.04
CA LYS A 118 -13.62 -11.30 7.35
C LYS A 118 -14.43 -12.61 7.32
N ASN A 119 -15.23 -12.81 6.26
CA ASN A 119 -16.00 -14.04 6.07
C ASN A 119 -15.11 -15.28 5.88
N ALA A 120 -13.91 -15.10 5.33
CA ALA A 120 -12.90 -16.15 5.24
C ALA A 120 -12.16 -16.41 6.57
N GLY A 121 -12.49 -15.67 7.65
CA GLY A 121 -11.86 -15.80 8.97
C GLY A 121 -10.47 -15.20 9.07
N LEU A 122 -10.09 -14.30 8.15
CA LEU A 122 -8.77 -13.67 8.13
C LEU A 122 -8.78 -12.35 8.91
N GLN A 123 -7.64 -12.02 9.53
CA GLN A 123 -7.42 -10.72 10.16
C GLN A 123 -7.17 -9.64 9.08
N THR A 124 -7.54 -8.40 9.39
CA THR A 124 -7.26 -7.22 8.55
C THR A 124 -6.30 -6.28 9.27
N LEU A 125 -5.27 -5.82 8.59
CA LEU A 125 -4.33 -4.81 9.06
C LEU A 125 -4.13 -3.74 7.99
N VAL A 126 -3.79 -2.52 8.41
CA VAL A 126 -3.37 -1.44 7.51
C VAL A 126 -1.87 -1.22 7.63
N VAL A 127 -1.20 -1.08 6.47
CA VAL A 127 0.22 -0.77 6.36
C VAL A 127 0.41 0.37 5.38
N THR A 128 0.53 1.60 5.86
CA THR A 128 0.59 2.81 5.04
C THR A 128 1.86 3.62 5.25
N GLY A 129 2.39 4.21 4.19
CA GLY A 129 3.43 5.24 4.24
C GLY A 129 2.90 6.63 4.60
N SER A 130 1.58 6.78 4.75
CA SER A 130 0.98 8.07 5.04
C SER A 130 1.22 8.51 6.49
N GLY A 131 1.60 9.79 6.66
CA GLY A 131 1.56 10.52 7.92
C GLY A 131 0.33 11.46 8.02
N GLN A 132 -0.69 11.27 7.19
CA GLN A 132 -1.89 12.12 7.18
C GLN A 132 -2.86 11.69 8.29
N HIS A 133 -2.80 12.34 9.45
CA HIS A 133 -3.68 12.05 10.59
C HIS A 133 -5.16 12.09 10.23
N SER A 134 -5.56 12.92 9.26
CA SER A 134 -6.96 13.00 8.79
C SER A 134 -7.48 11.67 8.25
N LEU A 135 -6.69 10.93 7.47
CA LEU A 135 -7.08 9.63 6.94
C LEU A 135 -6.98 8.53 8.00
N ILE A 136 -5.90 8.51 8.78
CA ILE A 136 -5.68 7.53 9.86
C ILE A 136 -6.84 7.60 10.86
N ASN A 137 -7.23 8.81 11.28
CA ASN A 137 -8.32 8.99 12.24
C ASN A 137 -9.70 8.60 11.67
N LYS A 138 -9.90 8.72 10.36
CA LYS A 138 -11.15 8.36 9.70
C LYS A 138 -11.31 6.87 9.44
N LEU A 139 -10.19 6.12 9.37
CA LEU A 139 -10.19 4.72 8.94
C LEU A 139 -11.08 3.85 9.84
N GLU A 140 -10.98 4.02 11.15
CA GLU A 140 -11.81 3.27 12.12
C GLU A 140 -13.30 3.62 12.01
N HIS A 141 -13.61 4.88 11.64
CA HIS A 141 -14.98 5.32 11.41
C HIS A 141 -15.56 4.82 10.08
N THR A 142 -14.75 4.82 9.02
CA THR A 142 -15.20 4.42 7.68
C THR A 142 -15.45 2.90 7.58
N TYR A 143 -14.61 2.11 8.25
CA TYR A 143 -14.63 0.66 8.23
C TYR A 143 -14.76 0.08 9.65
N PRO A 144 -15.93 0.26 10.31
CA PRO A 144 -16.11 -0.12 11.71
C PRO A 144 -15.92 -1.62 11.93
N GLY A 145 -15.09 -1.97 12.92
CA GLY A 145 -14.81 -3.35 13.30
C GLY A 145 -13.81 -4.10 12.41
N TYR A 146 -13.15 -3.41 11.47
CA TYR A 146 -12.05 -3.98 10.68
C TYR A 146 -10.68 -3.58 11.21
N PHE A 147 -10.52 -2.34 11.64
CA PHE A 147 -9.22 -1.78 12.01
C PHE A 147 -9.27 -1.17 13.40
N THR A 148 -8.16 -1.30 14.12
CA THR A 148 -7.88 -0.59 15.38
C THR A 148 -6.45 -0.04 15.29
N ARG A 149 -6.04 0.84 16.21
CA ARG A 149 -4.68 1.40 16.18
C ARG A 149 -3.60 0.31 16.29
N GLU A 150 -3.86 -0.75 17.03
CA GLU A 150 -2.96 -1.91 17.17
C GLU A 150 -2.81 -2.68 15.87
N LYS A 151 -3.79 -2.61 14.98
CA LYS A 151 -3.82 -3.24 13.64
C LYS A 151 -3.39 -2.29 12.53
N MET A 152 -2.63 -1.25 12.85
CA MET A 152 -2.11 -0.28 11.90
C MET A 152 -0.59 -0.18 11.99
N VAL A 153 0.06 -0.07 10.83
CA VAL A 153 1.45 0.37 10.67
C VAL A 153 1.43 1.63 9.81
N THR A 154 2.03 2.70 10.29
CA THR A 154 2.04 4.02 9.65
C THR A 154 3.46 4.52 9.48
N ALA A 155 3.67 5.64 8.78
CA ALA A 155 4.98 6.29 8.66
C ALA A 155 5.65 6.58 10.02
N PHE A 156 4.86 6.72 11.10
CA PHE A 156 5.38 6.97 12.46
C PHE A 156 5.88 5.72 13.18
N ASP A 157 5.55 4.52 12.68
CA ASP A 157 5.88 3.25 13.32
C ASP A 157 7.19 2.64 12.77
N VAL A 158 7.72 3.14 11.63
CA VAL A 158 8.84 2.55 10.90
C VAL A 158 9.98 3.54 10.68
N LYS A 159 11.19 3.03 10.57
CA LYS A 159 12.36 3.82 10.20
C LYS A 159 12.47 3.95 8.67
N TYR A 160 12.19 2.87 7.96
CA TYR A 160 12.27 2.83 6.50
C TYR A 160 10.88 2.57 5.93
N GLY A 161 10.42 3.48 5.06
CA GLY A 161 9.18 3.31 4.28
C GLY A 161 9.36 2.36 3.10
N LYS A 162 8.27 2.04 2.41
CA LYS A 162 8.27 1.31 1.14
C LYS A 162 9.24 2.01 0.15
N PRO A 163 10.03 1.29 -0.64
CA PRO A 163 9.97 -0.15 -0.93
C PRO A 163 10.71 -1.05 0.09
N HIS A 164 11.23 -0.50 1.20
CA HIS A 164 11.83 -1.33 2.24
C HIS A 164 10.76 -2.27 2.84
N PRO A 165 11.09 -3.55 3.16
CA PRO A 165 10.11 -4.50 3.68
C PRO A 165 9.64 -4.22 5.12
N GLU A 166 10.31 -3.34 5.86
CA GLU A 166 10.06 -3.08 7.27
C GLU A 166 8.57 -2.83 7.61
N PRO A 167 7.80 -2.02 6.84
CA PRO A 167 6.38 -1.80 7.15
C PRO A 167 5.57 -3.10 7.15
N TYR A 168 5.78 -3.96 6.16
CA TYR A 168 5.08 -5.23 6.06
C TYR A 168 5.58 -6.28 7.05
N LEU A 169 6.89 -6.33 7.34
CA LEU A 169 7.42 -7.17 8.41
C LEU A 169 6.84 -6.78 9.78
N MET A 170 6.69 -5.49 10.05
CA MET A 170 6.01 -5.01 11.25
C MET A 170 4.52 -5.38 11.25
N GLY A 171 3.85 -5.31 10.10
CA GLY A 171 2.48 -5.79 9.94
C GLY A 171 2.34 -7.27 10.27
N LEU A 172 3.23 -8.13 9.79
CA LEU A 172 3.27 -9.56 10.15
C LEU A 172 3.46 -9.75 11.66
N GLN A 173 4.36 -8.98 12.28
CA GLN A 173 4.58 -9.04 13.73
C GLN A 173 3.31 -8.66 14.51
N LYS A 174 2.63 -7.56 14.13
CA LYS A 174 1.38 -7.12 14.76
C LYS A 174 0.24 -8.13 14.57
N ALA A 175 0.21 -8.83 13.44
CA ALA A 175 -0.76 -9.90 13.17
C ALA A 175 -0.43 -11.23 13.87
N GLY A 176 0.82 -11.44 14.30
CA GLY A 176 1.29 -12.69 14.88
C GLY A 176 1.35 -13.83 13.84
N VAL A 177 1.70 -13.52 12.58
CA VAL A 177 1.71 -14.48 11.46
C VAL A 177 3.04 -14.45 10.71
N ARG A 178 3.33 -15.52 9.97
CA ARG A 178 4.48 -15.64 9.08
C ARG A 178 4.15 -15.08 7.70
N ALA A 179 5.16 -14.85 6.86
CA ALA A 179 4.98 -14.31 5.52
C ALA A 179 4.05 -15.18 4.64
N ASN A 180 4.18 -16.50 4.70
CA ASN A 180 3.30 -17.42 3.97
C ASN A 180 1.90 -17.61 4.61
N GLU A 181 1.62 -16.86 5.67
CA GLU A 181 0.31 -16.81 6.35
C GLU A 181 -0.39 -15.47 6.14
N ALA A 182 0.13 -14.63 5.22
CA ALA A 182 -0.46 -13.33 4.94
C ALA A 182 -0.57 -13.07 3.43
N PHE A 183 -1.48 -12.13 3.10
CA PHE A 183 -1.51 -11.42 1.82
C PHE A 183 -1.16 -9.96 2.03
N VAL A 184 -0.60 -9.34 0.99
CA VAL A 184 -0.56 -7.89 0.83
C VAL A 184 -1.56 -7.51 -0.26
N VAL A 185 -2.30 -6.40 -0.07
CA VAL A 185 -3.10 -5.75 -1.11
C VAL A 185 -2.56 -4.33 -1.30
N GLU A 186 -2.11 -4.04 -2.51
CA GLU A 186 -1.36 -2.84 -2.88
C GLU A 186 -1.76 -2.29 -4.24
N ASN A 187 -1.55 -0.98 -4.47
CA ASN A 187 -1.82 -0.34 -5.75
C ASN A 187 -0.60 0.37 -6.35
N ALA A 188 0.51 0.45 -5.61
CA ALA A 188 1.70 1.19 -5.99
C ALA A 188 2.94 0.30 -6.15
N PRO A 189 3.85 0.59 -7.09
CA PRO A 189 5.01 -0.26 -7.35
C PRO A 189 5.91 -0.42 -6.12
N MET A 190 6.17 0.65 -5.37
CA MET A 190 7.01 0.56 -4.17
C MET A 190 6.37 -0.25 -3.04
N GLY A 191 5.05 -0.21 -2.94
CA GLY A 191 4.35 -1.05 -1.98
C GLY A 191 4.35 -2.52 -2.37
N VAL A 192 4.19 -2.81 -3.67
CA VAL A 192 4.35 -4.17 -4.21
C VAL A 192 5.76 -4.70 -3.94
N GLU A 193 6.81 -3.92 -4.25
CA GLU A 193 8.21 -4.27 -3.97
C GLU A 193 8.42 -4.57 -2.48
N ALA A 194 7.87 -3.75 -1.59
CA ALA A 194 7.97 -3.95 -0.14
C ALA A 194 7.31 -5.26 0.32
N GLY A 195 6.11 -5.58 -0.19
CA GLY A 195 5.39 -6.83 0.09
C GLY A 195 6.16 -8.05 -0.39
N VAL A 196 6.68 -7.98 -1.62
CA VAL A 196 7.52 -9.02 -2.22
C VAL A 196 8.83 -9.20 -1.44
N ALA A 197 9.50 -8.10 -1.06
CA ALA A 197 10.73 -8.14 -0.27
C ALA A 197 10.51 -8.69 1.15
N ALA A 198 9.30 -8.54 1.71
CA ALA A 198 8.89 -9.17 2.97
C ALA A 198 8.56 -10.66 2.81
N GLY A 199 8.61 -11.21 1.58
CA GLY A 199 8.30 -12.61 1.29
C GLY A 199 6.80 -12.94 1.34
N ILE A 200 5.92 -11.95 1.21
CA ILE A 200 4.47 -12.11 1.32
C ILE A 200 3.85 -12.21 -0.08
N PHE A 201 2.85 -13.08 -0.24
CA PHE A 201 2.05 -13.13 -1.47
C PHE A 201 1.35 -11.79 -1.70
N THR A 202 1.73 -11.09 -2.78
CA THR A 202 1.32 -9.70 -3.02
C THR A 202 0.34 -9.61 -4.18
N ILE A 203 -0.86 -9.12 -3.87
CA ILE A 203 -1.96 -8.85 -4.79
C ILE A 203 -1.94 -7.36 -5.12
N ALA A 204 -1.72 -7.02 -6.37
CA ALA A 204 -1.84 -5.65 -6.84
C ALA A 204 -3.26 -5.35 -7.34
N VAL A 205 -3.74 -4.12 -7.08
CA VAL A 205 -4.98 -3.56 -7.63
C VAL A 205 -4.63 -2.26 -8.37
N ASN A 206 -4.81 -2.21 -9.69
CA ASN A 206 -4.44 -1.04 -10.49
C ASN A 206 -5.54 0.03 -10.45
N THR A 207 -5.64 0.74 -9.34
CA THR A 207 -6.62 1.81 -9.11
C THR A 207 -6.12 3.19 -9.57
N GLY A 208 -4.89 3.28 -10.06
CA GLY A 208 -4.24 4.50 -10.53
C GLY A 208 -4.05 4.55 -12.06
N PRO A 209 -3.33 5.55 -12.56
CA PRO A 209 -3.09 5.76 -13.98
C PRO A 209 -1.90 4.95 -14.54
N LEU A 210 -1.15 4.23 -13.69
CA LEU A 210 0.05 3.52 -14.11
C LEU A 210 -0.31 2.32 -15.01
N PRO A 211 0.54 2.00 -16.03
CA PRO A 211 0.36 0.77 -16.79
C PRO A 211 0.48 -0.47 -15.89
N ASP A 212 -0.33 -1.49 -16.14
CA ASP A 212 -0.32 -2.79 -15.42
C ASP A 212 1.08 -3.39 -15.31
N LYS A 213 1.89 -3.23 -16.37
CA LYS A 213 3.26 -3.71 -16.42
C LYS A 213 4.12 -3.20 -15.28
N VAL A 214 3.90 -1.99 -14.81
CA VAL A 214 4.68 -1.40 -13.69
C VAL A 214 4.49 -2.19 -12.41
N LEU A 215 3.25 -2.59 -12.09
CA LEU A 215 2.94 -3.39 -10.91
C LEU A 215 3.42 -4.84 -11.04
N LEU A 216 3.35 -5.40 -12.26
CA LEU A 216 3.86 -6.74 -12.54
C LEU A 216 5.39 -6.77 -12.47
N ASP A 217 6.09 -5.77 -13.01
CA ASP A 217 7.55 -5.65 -12.95
C ASP A 217 8.04 -5.45 -11.49
N ALA A 218 7.26 -4.79 -10.65
CA ALA A 218 7.49 -4.69 -9.20
C ALA A 218 7.36 -6.04 -8.48
N GLY A 219 6.81 -7.06 -9.14
CA GLY A 219 6.78 -8.44 -8.68
C GLY A 219 5.44 -8.88 -8.09
N ALA A 220 4.32 -8.21 -8.39
CA ALA A 220 3.00 -8.64 -7.96
C ALA A 220 2.72 -10.09 -8.39
N ASP A 221 2.24 -10.90 -7.46
CA ASP A 221 1.87 -12.30 -7.73
C ASP A 221 0.54 -12.39 -8.49
N LEU A 222 -0.42 -11.52 -8.15
CA LEU A 222 -1.69 -11.33 -8.84
C LEU A 222 -1.93 -9.83 -9.11
N LEU A 223 -2.65 -9.54 -10.19
CA LEU A 223 -3.06 -8.18 -10.55
C LEU A 223 -4.55 -8.16 -10.90
N TYR A 224 -5.26 -7.22 -10.30
CA TYR A 224 -6.66 -6.89 -10.57
C TYR A 224 -6.80 -5.44 -11.03
N PRO A 225 -7.76 -5.13 -11.91
CA PRO A 225 -7.95 -3.77 -12.39
C PRO A 225 -8.50 -2.81 -11.30
N ASP A 226 -9.15 -3.35 -10.26
CA ASP A 226 -9.76 -2.59 -9.18
C ASP A 226 -10.13 -3.50 -7.98
N MET A 227 -10.52 -2.87 -6.87
CA MET A 227 -10.95 -3.58 -5.66
C MET A 227 -12.26 -4.35 -5.86
N THR A 228 -13.15 -3.90 -6.76
CA THR A 228 -14.41 -4.59 -7.05
C THR A 228 -14.15 -5.93 -7.74
N SER A 229 -13.19 -5.97 -8.65
CA SER A 229 -12.76 -7.19 -9.35
C SER A 229 -12.09 -8.17 -8.40
N LEU A 230 -11.24 -7.67 -7.49
CA LEU A 230 -10.65 -8.47 -6.43
C LEU A 230 -11.72 -9.07 -5.51
N ALA A 231 -12.73 -8.28 -5.08
CA ALA A 231 -13.82 -8.76 -4.25
C ALA A 231 -14.59 -9.91 -4.90
N LYS A 232 -14.89 -9.80 -6.19
CA LYS A 232 -15.61 -10.83 -6.94
C LYS A 232 -14.83 -12.14 -7.05
N ASP A 233 -13.50 -12.05 -7.14
CA ASP A 233 -12.64 -13.22 -7.34
C ASP A 233 -12.06 -13.78 -6.03
N TRP A 234 -12.34 -13.16 -4.89
CA TRP A 234 -11.79 -13.52 -3.59
C TRP A 234 -12.02 -14.99 -3.22
N ASN A 235 -13.24 -15.47 -3.41
CA ASN A 235 -13.56 -16.87 -3.11
C ASN A 235 -12.77 -17.85 -3.96
N ASN A 236 -12.55 -17.53 -5.24
CA ASN A 236 -11.76 -18.35 -6.15
C ASN A 236 -10.27 -18.39 -5.71
N ILE A 237 -9.71 -17.26 -5.23
CA ILE A 237 -8.37 -17.23 -4.64
C ILE A 237 -8.30 -18.21 -3.46
N MET A 238 -9.26 -18.13 -2.52
CA MET A 238 -9.27 -18.98 -1.33
C MET A 238 -9.48 -20.48 -1.67
N GLU A 239 -10.26 -20.79 -2.70
CA GLU A 239 -10.43 -22.17 -3.18
C GLU A 239 -9.15 -22.74 -3.81
N CYS A 240 -8.44 -21.94 -4.62
CA CYS A 240 -7.16 -22.35 -5.20
C CYS A 240 -6.12 -22.65 -4.12
N ILE A 241 -6.06 -21.84 -3.05
CA ILE A 241 -5.15 -22.07 -1.92
C ILE A 241 -5.47 -23.39 -1.20
N LYS A 242 -6.74 -23.66 -0.91
CA LYS A 242 -7.16 -24.94 -0.28
C LYS A 242 -6.73 -26.15 -1.10
N LYS A 243 -6.80 -26.05 -2.44
CA LYS A 243 -6.38 -27.15 -3.35
C LYS A 243 -4.86 -27.33 -3.43
N SER A 244 -4.10 -26.26 -3.15
CA SER A 244 -2.61 -26.32 -3.20
C SER A 244 -2.00 -26.85 -1.89
N GLY A 245 -2.76 -26.92 -0.81
CA GLY A 245 -2.31 -27.41 0.50
C GLY A 245 -2.59 -28.91 0.76
N ASN A 246 -3.26 -29.56 -0.19
CA ASN A 246 -3.50 -31.00 -0.21
C ASN A 246 -2.55 -31.68 -1.20
#